data_dd5b2f7c1167f6a19ff98d2425443702
#
_entry.id   dd5b2f7c1167f6a19ff98d2425443702
#
_cell.length_a   1.000
_cell.length_b   1.000
_cell.length_c   1.000
_cell.angle_alpha   90.00
_cell.angle_beta   90.00
_cell.angle_gamma   90.00
#
_symmetry.space_group_name_H-M   'P 1'
#
loop_
_entity.id
_entity.type
_entity.pdbx_description
1 polymer ?
#
loop_
_entity_poly.entity_id
_entity_poly.type
_entity_poly.pdbx_seq_one_letter_code
_entity_poly.pdbx_strand_id
1 'polypeptide(L)'
;EMGDWEFEVELRNLAGHKFPSGYPSRIAFIEFELQDPDGNTLFHSGEWTPETGVIGRDETWEPHWETIESEDQVQVYEMVIGDVTGAPTQVLERASVLIKDNRLPPRGFSTNHAAYDTVQFGPMAALDANFNRTAQTGEEGSGSDRMTYRIPNDLNAATVQAHVTLHYLSVPARWVQSMFEWAEDSEEIASFQSMFESADRTPVVVATTTTWAYRGFDQNDPEWRLAPSAIGSGQPLRLIPPGETIPLEVVLVDALGRTVRSVTPDAALRGFDVSDVASGAFFVRVRTE
;
A
#
# COMPACT_ATOMS: atom_id res chain seq x y z
N GLU A 1 -10.82 25.60 2.06
CA GLU A 1 -9.58 24.91 1.62
C GLU A 1 -9.92 23.42 1.48
N MET A 2 -9.62 22.82 0.35
CA MET A 2 -9.80 21.38 0.16
C MET A 2 -8.69 20.66 0.94
N GLY A 3 -9.04 19.66 1.77
CA GLY A 3 -8.07 18.89 2.56
C GLY A 3 -7.11 18.05 1.71
N ASP A 4 -6.13 17.39 2.34
CA ASP A 4 -5.19 16.49 1.68
C ASP A 4 -5.88 15.25 1.08
N TRP A 5 -5.23 14.57 0.15
CA TRP A 5 -5.63 13.24 -0.26
C TRP A 5 -5.27 12.24 0.83
N GLU A 6 -6.24 11.46 1.30
CA GLU A 6 -6.01 10.41 2.28
C GLU A 6 -6.42 9.05 1.71
N PHE A 7 -5.49 8.09 1.76
CA PHE A 7 -5.72 6.70 1.34
C PHE A 7 -5.32 5.78 2.49
N GLU A 8 -6.27 5.01 3.01
CA GLU A 8 -5.97 3.93 3.93
C GLU A 8 -5.60 2.67 3.14
N VAL A 9 -4.43 2.13 3.42
CA VAL A 9 -3.94 0.86 2.85
C VAL A 9 -3.92 -0.19 3.95
N GLU A 10 -4.71 -1.26 3.79
CA GLU A 10 -4.68 -2.42 4.69
C GLU A 10 -3.93 -3.57 4.03
N LEU A 11 -2.89 -4.06 4.71
CA LEU A 11 -2.26 -5.34 4.38
C LEU A 11 -2.75 -6.42 5.35
N ARG A 12 -3.05 -7.61 4.80
CA ARG A 12 -3.50 -8.75 5.61
C ARG A 12 -2.66 -9.99 5.29
N ASN A 13 -2.04 -10.55 6.31
CA ASN A 13 -1.29 -11.79 6.20
C ASN A 13 -2.25 -13.00 6.21
N LEU A 14 -2.27 -13.76 5.13
CA LEU A 14 -3.06 -14.98 4.98
C LEU A 14 -2.23 -16.26 5.22
N ALA A 15 -0.92 -16.13 5.49
CA ALA A 15 -0.06 -17.26 5.80
C ALA A 15 -0.13 -17.63 7.29
N GLY A 16 0.25 -18.85 7.62
CA GLY A 16 0.30 -19.33 9.01
C GLY A 16 1.56 -18.93 9.79
N HIS A 17 2.34 -18.01 9.30
CA HIS A 17 3.59 -17.51 9.89
C HIS A 17 3.75 -16.01 9.61
N LYS A 18 4.71 -15.34 10.27
CA LYS A 18 5.02 -13.93 9.97
C LYS A 18 5.38 -13.73 8.49
N PHE A 19 4.97 -12.61 7.93
CA PHE A 19 5.32 -12.22 6.55
C PHE A 19 6.07 -10.88 6.53
N PRO A 20 7.23 -10.78 5.85
CA PRO A 20 8.00 -11.88 5.28
C PRO A 20 8.51 -12.85 6.35
N SER A 21 8.76 -14.12 5.97
CA SER A 21 9.16 -15.17 6.91
C SER A 21 10.63 -15.53 6.80
N GLY A 22 11.16 -16.19 7.82
CA GLY A 22 12.46 -16.81 7.83
C GLY A 22 13.61 -15.84 8.06
N TYR A 23 14.64 -15.88 7.21
CA TYR A 23 15.90 -15.19 7.43
C TYR A 23 15.73 -13.66 7.43
N PRO A 24 16.44 -12.90 8.29
CA PRO A 24 16.26 -11.45 8.46
C PRO A 24 16.57 -10.59 7.23
N SER A 25 17.24 -11.13 6.20
CA SER A 25 17.45 -10.42 4.94
C SER A 25 16.14 -10.12 4.19
N ARG A 26 15.11 -10.94 4.42
CA ARG A 26 13.86 -10.87 3.67
C ARG A 26 13.05 -9.65 4.06
N ILE A 27 12.65 -8.87 3.06
CA ILE A 27 11.81 -7.70 3.24
C ILE A 27 10.57 -7.79 2.38
N ALA A 28 9.50 -7.13 2.81
CA ALA A 28 8.40 -6.76 1.95
C ALA A 28 8.17 -5.25 2.08
N PHE A 29 7.84 -4.58 0.98
CA PHE A 29 7.63 -3.14 0.98
C PHE A 29 6.45 -2.76 0.10
N ILE A 30 5.86 -1.60 0.40
CA ILE A 30 4.76 -1.05 -0.37
C ILE A 30 5.32 -0.04 -1.34
N GLU A 31 4.98 -0.20 -2.60
CA GLU A 31 5.06 0.83 -3.63
C GLU A 31 3.68 1.46 -3.76
N PHE A 32 3.59 2.75 -3.53
CA PHE A 32 2.37 3.53 -3.65
C PHE A 32 2.58 4.64 -4.68
N GLU A 33 1.82 4.58 -5.76
CA GLU A 33 1.85 5.59 -6.80
C GLU A 33 0.48 6.25 -6.96
N LEU A 34 0.46 7.58 -6.98
CA LEU A 34 -0.72 8.39 -7.27
C LEU A 34 -0.57 9.06 -8.62
N GLN A 35 -1.54 8.86 -9.49
CA GLN A 35 -1.55 9.41 -10.85
C GLN A 35 -2.78 10.29 -11.08
N ASP A 36 -2.63 11.27 -11.99
CA ASP A 36 -3.78 11.98 -12.56
C ASP A 36 -4.48 11.13 -13.64
N PRO A 37 -5.64 11.57 -14.17
CA PRO A 37 -6.35 10.84 -15.23
C PRO A 37 -5.58 10.74 -16.56
N ASP A 38 -4.57 11.55 -16.78
CA ASP A 38 -3.72 11.54 -17.98
C ASP A 38 -2.52 10.58 -17.80
N GLY A 39 -2.36 9.99 -16.60
CA GLY A 39 -1.29 9.05 -16.27
C GLY A 39 0.00 9.72 -15.81
N ASN A 40 -0.03 11.01 -15.46
CA ASN A 40 1.13 11.66 -14.86
C ASN A 40 1.21 11.31 -13.37
N THR A 41 2.39 10.90 -12.93
CA THR A 41 2.66 10.61 -11.52
C THR A 41 2.67 11.91 -10.71
N LEU A 42 1.86 11.92 -9.66
CA LEU A 42 1.70 13.03 -8.72
C LEU A 42 2.42 12.79 -7.40
N PHE A 43 2.58 11.52 -7.02
CA PHE A 43 3.29 11.09 -5.82
C PHE A 43 3.74 9.64 -6.01
N HIS A 44 4.96 9.31 -5.58
CA HIS A 44 5.49 7.96 -5.71
C HIS A 44 6.40 7.62 -4.53
N SER A 45 5.97 6.73 -3.66
CA SER A 45 6.75 6.19 -2.53
C SER A 45 7.05 4.72 -2.76
N GLY A 46 8.30 4.31 -2.50
CA GLY A 46 8.71 2.92 -2.57
C GLY A 46 8.98 2.39 -3.98
N GLU A 47 9.26 3.25 -4.96
CA GLU A 47 9.77 2.84 -6.27
C GLU A 47 11.04 1.99 -6.10
N TRP A 48 11.19 0.97 -6.95
CA TRP A 48 12.37 0.14 -6.96
C TRP A 48 13.13 0.23 -8.28
N THR A 49 14.46 0.34 -8.21
CA THR A 49 15.33 0.24 -9.38
C THR A 49 16.46 -0.76 -9.15
N PRO A 50 17.02 -1.37 -10.22
CA PRO A 50 18.17 -2.26 -10.10
C PRO A 50 19.41 -1.60 -9.51
N GLU A 51 19.58 -0.29 -9.73
CA GLU A 51 20.77 0.51 -9.36
C GLU A 51 20.74 0.89 -7.88
N THR A 52 19.58 1.38 -7.40
CA THR A 52 19.45 1.96 -6.05
C THR A 52 18.69 1.07 -5.07
N GLY A 53 17.98 0.06 -5.58
CA GLY A 53 17.02 -0.70 -4.78
C GLY A 53 15.74 0.11 -4.53
N VAL A 54 15.19 0.09 -3.34
CA VAL A 54 14.00 0.86 -2.96
C VAL A 54 14.37 2.32 -2.76
N ILE A 55 13.77 3.21 -3.56
CA ILE A 55 13.97 4.66 -3.52
C ILE A 55 13.26 5.25 -2.31
N GLY A 56 13.84 6.30 -1.73
CA GLY A 56 13.30 7.01 -0.56
C GLY A 56 13.58 6.30 0.76
N ARG A 57 14.15 5.11 0.73
CA ARG A 57 14.42 4.32 1.92
C ARG A 57 15.64 4.81 2.68
N ASP A 58 15.52 4.90 4.02
CA ASP A 58 16.66 5.18 4.90
C ASP A 58 17.81 4.17 4.72
N GLU A 59 19.04 4.65 4.79
CA GLU A 59 20.25 3.82 4.54
C GLU A 59 20.41 2.67 5.54
N THR A 60 19.99 2.87 6.78
CA THR A 60 20.13 1.87 7.84
C THR A 60 18.94 0.94 7.96
N TRP A 61 17.77 1.49 8.19
CA TRP A 61 16.48 0.78 8.24
C TRP A 61 15.33 1.78 8.30
N GLU A 62 14.16 1.38 7.79
CA GLU A 62 12.96 2.22 7.81
C GLU A 62 12.21 2.12 9.15
N PRO A 63 11.67 3.22 9.68
CA PRO A 63 10.68 3.14 10.75
C PRO A 63 9.46 2.31 10.36
N HIS A 64 8.62 2.01 11.33
CA HIS A 64 7.27 1.55 11.07
C HIS A 64 6.35 2.76 10.94
N TRP A 65 5.78 2.97 9.77
CA TRP A 65 4.96 4.13 9.47
C TRP A 65 3.47 3.83 9.70
N GLU A 66 2.78 4.66 10.50
CA GLU A 66 1.32 4.71 10.58
C GLU A 66 0.75 5.68 9.54
N THR A 67 1.51 6.75 9.24
CA THR A 67 1.17 7.75 8.23
C THR A 67 2.38 8.06 7.37
N ILE A 68 2.18 8.10 6.06
CA ILE A 68 3.17 8.44 5.05
C ILE A 68 2.75 9.76 4.39
N GLU A 69 3.61 10.77 4.45
CA GLU A 69 3.32 12.14 4.01
C GLU A 69 4.30 12.64 2.95
N SER A 70 5.39 11.88 2.67
CA SER A 70 6.37 12.23 1.66
C SER A 70 6.91 10.98 0.93
N GLU A 71 7.48 11.20 -0.25
CA GLU A 71 7.98 10.12 -1.12
C GLU A 71 9.20 9.39 -0.56
N ASP A 72 9.92 10.02 0.39
CA ASP A 72 11.05 9.45 1.11
C ASP A 72 10.65 8.64 2.36
N GLN A 73 9.37 8.46 2.61
CA GLN A 73 8.82 7.57 3.63
C GLN A 73 8.28 6.30 2.95
N VAL A 74 8.90 5.17 3.24
CA VAL A 74 8.52 3.88 2.63
C VAL A 74 8.11 2.88 3.69
N GLN A 75 6.92 2.30 3.60
CA GLN A 75 6.54 1.22 4.52
C GLN A 75 7.26 -0.08 4.15
N VAL A 76 8.19 -0.49 5.00
CA VAL A 76 8.95 -1.72 4.85
C VAL A 76 8.70 -2.66 6.03
N TYR A 77 8.28 -3.89 5.72
CA TYR A 77 8.12 -4.98 6.69
C TYR A 77 9.39 -5.82 6.71
N GLU A 78 10.09 -5.82 7.83
CA GLU A 78 11.39 -6.44 7.98
C GLU A 78 11.73 -6.78 9.43
N MET A 79 12.79 -7.53 9.63
CA MET A 79 13.44 -7.72 10.92
C MET A 79 14.82 -7.09 10.88
N VAL A 80 15.10 -6.20 11.81
CA VAL A 80 16.40 -5.54 11.99
C VAL A 80 16.96 -5.95 13.35
N ILE A 81 18.15 -6.54 13.34
CA ILE A 81 18.88 -6.96 14.53
C ILE A 81 20.05 -6.01 14.77
N GLY A 82 20.39 -5.79 16.03
CA GLY A 82 21.53 -5.02 16.46
C GLY A 82 22.54 -5.84 17.23
N ASP A 83 23.77 -5.39 17.22
CA ASP A 83 24.87 -5.98 18.01
C ASP A 83 24.80 -5.55 19.49
N VAL A 84 25.83 -5.91 20.27
CA VAL A 84 25.92 -5.57 21.70
C VAL A 84 26.00 -4.07 21.98
N THR A 85 26.32 -3.25 20.99
CA THR A 85 26.35 -1.78 21.09
C THR A 85 25.00 -1.16 20.70
N GLY A 86 24.08 -1.95 20.16
CA GLY A 86 22.81 -1.51 19.61
C GLY A 86 22.90 -1.06 18.14
N ALA A 87 24.06 -1.15 17.49
CA ALA A 87 24.21 -0.82 16.08
C ALA A 87 23.60 -1.94 15.20
N PRO A 88 22.89 -1.60 14.10
CA PRO A 88 22.38 -2.59 13.16
C PRO A 88 23.48 -3.52 12.65
N THR A 89 23.20 -4.83 12.56
CA THR A 89 24.13 -5.82 12.05
C THR A 89 23.44 -6.84 11.16
N GLN A 90 24.12 -7.26 10.09
CA GLN A 90 23.71 -8.36 9.22
C GLN A 90 24.39 -9.68 9.62
N VAL A 91 25.34 -9.64 10.58
CA VAL A 91 26.08 -10.81 11.08
C VAL A 91 25.29 -11.42 12.23
N LEU A 92 24.65 -12.58 12.00
CA LEU A 92 23.77 -13.23 12.99
C LEU A 92 24.49 -13.59 14.29
N GLU A 93 25.78 -13.94 14.22
CA GLU A 93 26.62 -14.27 15.39
C GLU A 93 26.84 -13.05 16.31
N ARG A 94 26.63 -11.83 15.80
CA ARG A 94 26.71 -10.60 16.58
C ARG A 94 25.36 -10.13 17.10
N ALA A 95 24.26 -10.79 16.68
CA ALA A 95 22.91 -10.39 17.08
C ALA A 95 22.73 -10.45 18.60
N SER A 96 22.38 -9.32 19.19
CA SER A 96 22.19 -9.16 20.64
C SER A 96 20.85 -8.52 20.98
N VAL A 97 20.35 -7.60 20.16
CA VAL A 97 19.11 -6.88 20.38
C VAL A 97 18.23 -6.90 19.13
N LEU A 98 16.92 -6.85 19.34
CA LEU A 98 15.94 -6.65 18.28
C LEU A 98 15.65 -5.16 18.15
N ILE A 99 16.07 -4.55 17.03
CA ILE A 99 15.82 -3.13 16.76
C ILE A 99 14.43 -2.94 16.20
N LYS A 100 14.07 -3.73 15.20
CA LYS A 100 12.76 -3.69 14.52
C LYS A 100 12.31 -5.09 14.18
N ASP A 101 11.05 -5.41 14.40
CA ASP A 101 10.34 -6.53 13.77
C ASP A 101 8.88 -6.14 13.61
N ASN A 102 8.56 -5.59 12.44
CA ASN A 102 7.21 -5.25 12.04
C ASN A 102 6.67 -6.21 10.97
N ARG A 103 7.27 -7.41 10.84
CA ARG A 103 6.74 -8.44 9.95
C ARG A 103 5.32 -8.81 10.38
N LEU A 104 4.41 -8.79 9.42
CA LEU A 104 2.99 -9.05 9.69
C LEU A 104 2.78 -10.42 10.33
N PRO A 105 2.21 -10.51 11.54
CA PRO A 105 1.96 -11.79 12.20
C PRO A 105 0.86 -12.57 11.46
N PRO A 106 0.75 -13.89 11.70
CA PRO A 106 -0.37 -14.67 11.20
C PRO A 106 -1.67 -14.27 11.93
N ARG A 107 -2.81 -14.52 11.29
CA ARG A 107 -4.11 -14.35 11.94
C ARG A 107 -4.21 -15.19 13.21
N GLY A 108 -4.74 -14.61 14.27
CA GLY A 108 -4.84 -15.24 15.59
C GLY A 108 -3.57 -15.11 16.46
N PHE A 109 -2.56 -14.35 15.99
CA PHE A 109 -1.38 -14.06 16.81
C PHE A 109 -1.74 -13.18 18.01
N SER A 110 -1.32 -13.58 19.21
CA SER A 110 -1.64 -12.87 20.46
C SER A 110 -0.42 -12.63 21.31
N THR A 111 -0.30 -11.43 21.86
CA THR A 111 0.72 -11.05 22.85
C THR A 111 0.55 -11.77 24.18
N ASN A 112 -0.63 -12.33 24.45
CA ASN A 112 -0.92 -13.10 25.66
C ASN A 112 -0.50 -14.58 25.57
N HIS A 113 0.01 -15.04 24.41
CA HIS A 113 0.45 -16.43 24.26
C HIS A 113 1.75 -16.67 25.04
N ALA A 114 1.89 -17.85 25.67
CA ALA A 114 3.05 -18.19 26.50
C ALA A 114 4.40 -18.19 25.73
N ALA A 115 4.38 -18.34 24.41
CA ALA A 115 5.57 -18.28 23.56
C ALA A 115 5.85 -16.87 23.00
N TYR A 116 5.12 -15.84 23.41
CA TYR A 116 5.26 -14.48 22.85
C TYR A 116 6.69 -13.95 22.96
N ASP A 117 7.36 -14.16 24.10
CA ASP A 117 8.73 -13.71 24.33
C ASP A 117 9.74 -14.26 23.29
N THR A 118 9.41 -15.37 22.63
CA THR A 118 10.25 -15.98 21.60
C THR A 118 9.97 -15.43 20.19
N VAL A 119 8.76 -14.91 19.97
CA VAL A 119 8.26 -14.51 18.64
C VAL A 119 7.67 -13.10 18.62
N GLN A 120 7.99 -12.29 19.60
CA GLN A 120 7.47 -10.92 19.75
C GLN A 120 7.73 -10.05 18.49
N PHE A 121 6.91 -9.03 18.29
CA PHE A 121 7.27 -7.97 17.35
C PHE A 121 8.19 -6.94 18.03
N GLY A 122 8.87 -6.15 17.19
CA GLY A 122 9.73 -5.08 17.67
C GLY A 122 8.92 -3.94 18.31
N PRO A 123 9.60 -3.10 19.10
CA PRO A 123 8.94 -2.09 19.93
C PRO A 123 8.08 -1.10 19.12
N MET A 124 8.46 -0.76 17.89
CA MET A 124 7.71 0.21 17.07
C MET A 124 6.35 -0.33 16.64
N ALA A 125 6.30 -1.54 16.09
CA ALA A 125 5.04 -2.18 15.71
C ALA A 125 4.13 -2.49 16.91
N ALA A 126 4.70 -2.69 18.10
CA ALA A 126 3.93 -2.89 19.31
C ALA A 126 3.23 -1.61 19.80
N LEU A 127 3.70 -0.44 19.41
CA LEU A 127 3.11 0.87 19.76
C LEU A 127 2.02 1.28 18.77
N ASP A 128 2.01 0.72 17.55
CA ASP A 128 0.98 1.02 16.57
C ASP A 128 -0.37 0.41 16.97
N ALA A 129 -1.36 1.26 17.08
CA ALA A 129 -2.73 0.89 17.43
C ALA A 129 -3.45 0.09 16.32
N ASN A 130 -2.90 0.07 15.10
CA ASN A 130 -3.46 -0.61 13.94
C ASN A 130 -2.82 -1.98 13.70
N PHE A 131 -1.56 -2.17 14.14
CA PHE A 131 -0.79 -3.38 13.88
C PHE A 131 -1.37 -4.61 14.59
N ASN A 132 -1.70 -5.66 13.84
CA ASN A 132 -2.32 -6.90 14.34
C ASN A 132 -3.67 -6.71 15.05
N ARG A 133 -4.40 -5.62 14.73
CA ARG A 133 -5.68 -5.30 15.38
C ARG A 133 -6.80 -5.15 14.36
N THR A 134 -8.00 -5.60 14.77
CA THR A 134 -9.20 -5.43 13.95
C THR A 134 -9.64 -3.96 13.93
N ALA A 135 -10.02 -3.46 12.77
CA ALA A 135 -10.47 -2.07 12.58
C ALA A 135 -11.69 -1.73 13.46
N GLN A 136 -12.61 -2.67 13.63
CA GLN A 136 -13.91 -2.44 14.28
C GLN A 136 -13.82 -2.48 15.81
N THR A 137 -13.00 -3.36 16.37
CA THR A 137 -12.99 -3.61 17.82
C THR A 137 -11.64 -3.31 18.47
N GLY A 138 -10.56 -3.14 17.70
CA GLY A 138 -9.21 -3.02 18.22
C GLY A 138 -8.64 -4.29 18.86
N GLU A 139 -9.34 -5.44 18.70
CA GLU A 139 -8.89 -6.72 19.23
C GLU A 139 -7.69 -7.27 18.48
N GLU A 140 -6.76 -7.90 19.20
CA GLU A 140 -5.59 -8.56 18.63
C GLU A 140 -5.95 -9.76 17.75
N GLY A 141 -5.04 -10.09 16.83
CA GLY A 141 -5.13 -11.31 16.04
C GLY A 141 -5.72 -11.11 14.64
N SER A 142 -5.81 -9.88 14.14
CA SER A 142 -6.25 -9.62 12.77
C SER A 142 -5.26 -10.19 11.74
N GLY A 143 -3.96 -10.21 12.06
CA GLY A 143 -2.89 -10.49 11.11
C GLY A 143 -2.76 -9.41 10.03
N SER A 144 -3.25 -8.19 10.31
CA SER A 144 -3.21 -7.05 9.39
C SER A 144 -2.51 -5.85 9.98
N ASP A 145 -2.15 -4.95 9.10
CA ASP A 145 -1.66 -3.62 9.39
C ASP A 145 -2.35 -2.60 8.49
N ARG A 146 -2.54 -1.39 8.98
CA ARG A 146 -3.18 -0.28 8.25
C ARG A 146 -2.35 0.96 8.39
N MET A 147 -2.03 1.58 7.26
CA MET A 147 -1.34 2.86 7.18
C MET A 147 -2.11 3.85 6.33
N THR A 148 -1.93 5.12 6.57
CA THR A 148 -2.55 6.21 5.83
C THR A 148 -1.50 6.92 4.99
N TYR A 149 -1.72 6.99 3.68
CA TYR A 149 -1.00 7.91 2.79
C TYR A 149 -1.75 9.24 2.78
N ARG A 150 -1.09 10.30 3.28
CA ARG A 150 -1.63 11.67 3.29
C ARG A 150 -0.80 12.53 2.36
N ILE A 151 -1.39 12.92 1.23
CA ILE A 151 -0.71 13.61 0.15
C ILE A 151 -1.27 15.04 0.02
N PRO A 152 -0.42 16.07 0.10
CA PRO A 152 -0.85 17.45 0.07
C PRO A 152 -1.70 17.80 -1.15
N ASN A 153 -2.65 18.71 -0.97
CA ASN A 153 -3.61 19.12 -2.01
C ASN A 153 -3.10 20.25 -2.91
N ASP A 154 -1.83 20.42 -3.10
CA ASP A 154 -1.25 21.38 -4.04
C ASP A 154 -1.25 20.88 -5.50
N LEU A 155 -1.67 19.63 -5.71
CA LEU A 155 -1.62 18.92 -7.00
C LEU A 155 -2.70 19.37 -8.02
N ASN A 156 -3.64 20.25 -7.64
CA ASN A 156 -4.75 20.76 -8.49
C ASN A 156 -5.55 19.67 -9.25
N ALA A 157 -5.49 18.41 -8.81
CA ALA A 157 -6.21 17.33 -9.43
C ALA A 157 -7.56 17.09 -8.74
N ALA A 158 -8.65 17.09 -9.50
CA ALA A 158 -9.98 16.77 -8.99
C ALA A 158 -10.25 15.26 -8.93
N THR A 159 -9.48 14.50 -9.68
CA THR A 159 -9.56 13.03 -9.76
C THR A 159 -8.15 12.47 -9.78
N VAL A 160 -7.92 11.41 -9.03
CA VAL A 160 -6.63 10.72 -8.99
C VAL A 160 -6.84 9.21 -8.95
N GLN A 161 -5.85 8.47 -9.39
CA GLN A 161 -5.80 7.02 -9.30
C GLN A 161 -4.63 6.60 -8.41
N ALA A 162 -4.90 5.85 -7.37
CA ALA A 162 -3.87 5.26 -6.53
C ALA A 162 -3.61 3.82 -6.97
N HIS A 163 -2.35 3.50 -7.22
CA HIS A 163 -1.83 2.16 -7.46
C HIS A 163 -1.02 1.74 -6.24
N VAL A 164 -1.32 0.58 -5.69
CA VAL A 164 -0.63 0.04 -4.52
C VAL A 164 -0.13 -1.35 -4.85
N THR A 165 1.18 -1.56 -4.73
CA THR A 165 1.80 -2.86 -4.97
C THR A 165 2.61 -3.28 -3.76
N LEU A 166 2.36 -4.49 -3.26
CA LEU A 166 3.19 -5.14 -2.25
C LEU A 166 4.27 -5.95 -2.94
N HIS A 167 5.51 -5.59 -2.69
CA HIS A 167 6.69 -6.27 -3.19
C HIS A 167 7.35 -7.14 -2.11
N TYR A 168 8.00 -8.21 -2.54
CA TYR A 168 8.85 -9.05 -1.71
C TYR A 168 10.25 -9.13 -2.31
N LEU A 169 11.26 -8.99 -1.46
CA LEU A 169 12.66 -9.11 -1.84
C LEU A 169 13.39 -10.03 -0.85
N SER A 170 14.03 -11.08 -1.37
CA SER A 170 14.68 -12.09 -0.53
C SER A 170 16.01 -11.61 0.04
N VAL A 171 16.80 -10.89 -0.75
CA VAL A 171 18.11 -10.36 -0.36
C VAL A 171 18.27 -8.96 -0.97
N PRO A 172 17.97 -7.88 -0.25
CA PRO A 172 18.24 -6.53 -0.69
C PRO A 172 19.75 -6.26 -0.72
N ALA A 173 20.19 -5.38 -1.63
CA ALA A 173 21.62 -5.05 -1.81
C ALA A 173 22.29 -4.65 -0.49
N ARG A 174 21.63 -3.86 0.34
CA ARG A 174 22.16 -3.41 1.63
C ARG A 174 22.47 -4.56 2.62
N TRP A 175 21.80 -5.71 2.48
CA TRP A 175 22.08 -6.86 3.35
C TRP A 175 23.46 -7.48 3.09
N VAL A 176 23.95 -7.37 1.87
CA VAL A 176 25.23 -7.95 1.45
C VAL A 176 26.34 -6.91 1.27
N GLN A 177 26.00 -5.63 1.27
CA GLN A 177 26.95 -4.55 0.96
C GLN A 177 28.16 -4.55 1.89
N SER A 178 27.97 -4.66 3.19
CA SER A 178 29.06 -4.70 4.16
C SER A 178 29.97 -5.92 3.99
N MET A 179 29.45 -7.03 3.48
CA MET A 179 30.23 -8.21 3.14
C MET A 179 31.08 -7.96 1.88
N PHE A 180 30.56 -7.23 0.91
CA PHE A 180 31.26 -6.92 -0.35
C PHE A 180 32.45 -5.99 -0.15
N GLU A 181 32.52 -5.26 0.95
CA GLU A 181 33.72 -4.49 1.33
C GLU A 181 34.97 -5.38 1.49
N TRP A 182 34.79 -6.69 1.70
CA TRP A 182 35.84 -7.69 1.86
C TRP A 182 36.10 -8.49 0.58
N ALA A 183 35.53 -8.09 -0.56
CA ALA A 183 35.66 -8.85 -1.81
C ALA A 183 37.10 -8.91 -2.34
N GLU A 184 37.92 -7.87 -2.06
CA GLU A 184 39.34 -7.86 -2.43
C GLU A 184 40.17 -8.85 -1.60
N ASP A 185 39.70 -9.23 -0.41
CA ASP A 185 40.43 -10.09 0.52
C ASP A 185 39.96 -11.56 0.47
N SER A 186 38.86 -11.87 -0.29
CA SER A 186 38.29 -13.22 -0.37
C SER A 186 37.73 -13.53 -1.77
N GLU A 187 38.27 -14.57 -2.38
CA GLU A 187 37.78 -15.06 -3.69
C GLU A 187 36.31 -15.51 -3.63
N GLU A 188 35.88 -16.07 -2.50
CA GLU A 188 34.49 -16.52 -2.30
C GLU A 188 33.52 -15.34 -2.25
N ILE A 189 33.90 -14.25 -1.57
CA ILE A 189 33.09 -13.02 -1.53
C ILE A 189 33.05 -12.35 -2.89
N ALA A 190 34.19 -12.25 -3.59
CA ALA A 190 34.25 -11.69 -4.93
C ALA A 190 33.40 -12.48 -5.94
N SER A 191 33.46 -13.81 -5.85
CA SER A 191 32.63 -14.70 -6.68
C SER A 191 31.15 -14.51 -6.38
N PHE A 192 30.75 -14.45 -5.10
CA PHE A 192 29.37 -14.21 -4.71
C PHE A 192 28.88 -12.84 -5.15
N GLN A 193 29.70 -11.78 -5.00
CA GLN A 193 29.38 -10.44 -5.48
C GLN A 193 29.08 -10.45 -6.98
N SER A 194 29.93 -11.08 -7.76
CA SER A 194 29.75 -11.18 -9.22
C SER A 194 28.45 -11.91 -9.61
N MET A 195 28.10 -12.99 -8.88
CA MET A 195 26.84 -13.69 -9.07
C MET A 195 25.64 -12.83 -8.67
N PHE A 196 25.73 -12.12 -7.54
CA PHE A 196 24.67 -11.26 -7.03
C PHE A 196 24.40 -10.08 -7.98
N GLU A 197 25.45 -9.45 -8.50
CA GLU A 197 25.32 -8.32 -9.44
C GLU A 197 24.78 -8.73 -10.81
N SER A 198 25.05 -9.97 -11.24
CA SER A 198 24.55 -10.51 -12.50
C SER A 198 23.15 -11.14 -12.42
N ALA A 199 22.65 -11.37 -11.20
CA ALA A 199 21.34 -11.98 -11.00
C ALA A 199 20.20 -10.98 -11.26
N ASP A 200 19.05 -11.49 -11.70
CA ASP A 200 17.81 -10.72 -11.66
C ASP A 200 17.38 -10.53 -10.21
N ARG A 201 17.39 -9.29 -9.77
CA ARG A 201 17.04 -8.88 -8.40
C ARG A 201 15.69 -8.17 -8.33
N THR A 202 14.91 -8.22 -9.40
CA THR A 202 13.57 -7.61 -9.44
C THR A 202 12.71 -8.14 -8.30
N PRO A 203 12.09 -7.28 -7.49
CA PRO A 203 11.20 -7.71 -6.43
C PRO A 203 10.02 -8.50 -6.99
N VAL A 204 9.60 -9.51 -6.24
CA VAL A 204 8.42 -10.29 -6.58
C VAL A 204 7.18 -9.52 -6.19
N VAL A 205 6.27 -9.27 -7.13
CA VAL A 205 4.94 -8.72 -6.84
C VAL A 205 4.12 -9.77 -6.09
N VAL A 206 3.71 -9.44 -4.86
CA VAL A 206 2.90 -10.32 -4.00
C VAL A 206 1.42 -10.03 -4.16
N ALA A 207 1.06 -8.75 -4.20
CA ALA A 207 -0.31 -8.29 -4.38
C ALA A 207 -0.30 -6.88 -5.01
N THR A 208 -1.36 -6.57 -5.72
CA THR A 208 -1.58 -5.21 -6.25
C THR A 208 -3.06 -4.85 -6.17
N THR A 209 -3.33 -3.57 -6.01
CA THR A 209 -4.68 -3.02 -6.09
C THR A 209 -4.66 -1.62 -6.66
N THR A 210 -5.77 -1.18 -7.20
CA THR A 210 -5.93 0.15 -7.77
C THR A 210 -7.27 0.72 -7.35
N THR A 211 -7.29 2.01 -6.99
CA THR A 211 -8.52 2.72 -6.67
C THR A 211 -8.52 4.13 -7.24
N TRP A 212 -9.70 4.63 -7.54
CA TRP A 212 -9.92 6.03 -7.92
C TRP A 212 -10.42 6.84 -6.74
N ALA A 213 -9.93 8.06 -6.59
CA ALA A 213 -10.45 9.03 -5.65
C ALA A 213 -10.84 10.32 -6.37
N TYR A 214 -11.89 10.96 -5.86
CA TYR A 214 -12.50 12.12 -6.47
C TYR A 214 -12.68 13.24 -5.45
N ARG A 215 -12.43 14.47 -5.85
CA ARG A 215 -12.61 15.67 -5.02
C ARG A 215 -13.60 16.64 -5.64
N GLY A 216 -13.99 17.63 -4.85
CA GLY A 216 -14.85 18.71 -5.31
C GLY A 216 -16.34 18.46 -5.12
N PHE A 217 -16.69 17.53 -4.24
CA PHE A 217 -18.08 17.26 -3.92
C PHE A 217 -18.40 17.82 -2.53
N ASP A 218 -19.18 18.89 -2.52
CA ASP A 218 -19.80 19.38 -1.30
C ASP A 218 -20.83 18.33 -0.86
N GLN A 219 -20.63 17.71 0.32
CA GLN A 219 -21.60 16.78 0.90
C GLN A 219 -22.96 17.44 1.19
N ASN A 220 -23.01 18.77 1.18
CA ASN A 220 -24.24 19.53 1.34
C ASN A 220 -24.90 19.91 -0.01
N ASP A 221 -24.36 19.46 -1.15
CA ASP A 221 -24.96 19.69 -2.45
C ASP A 221 -26.32 18.97 -2.53
N PRO A 222 -27.40 19.69 -2.86
CA PRO A 222 -28.73 19.11 -2.88
C PRO A 222 -28.99 18.20 -4.11
N GLU A 223 -28.03 18.07 -5.02
CA GLU A 223 -28.20 17.35 -6.27
C GLU A 223 -27.31 16.10 -6.40
N TRP A 224 -27.84 15.06 -7.04
CA TRP A 224 -27.07 13.93 -7.48
C TRP A 224 -26.07 14.31 -8.57
N ARG A 225 -24.82 13.88 -8.45
CA ARG A 225 -23.77 14.17 -9.42
C ARG A 225 -23.09 12.90 -9.92
N LEU A 226 -22.47 13.01 -11.08
CA LEU A 226 -21.62 11.97 -11.65
C LEU A 226 -20.16 12.43 -11.67
N ALA A 227 -19.27 11.54 -11.28
CA ALA A 227 -17.83 11.77 -11.33
C ALA A 227 -17.10 10.58 -11.98
N PRO A 228 -16.29 10.86 -12.97
CA PRO A 228 -16.17 12.11 -13.71
C PRO A 228 -17.42 12.39 -14.59
N SER A 229 -17.68 13.62 -14.94
CA SER A 229 -18.80 13.98 -15.83
C SER A 229 -18.52 13.65 -17.31
N ALA A 230 -17.26 13.45 -17.67
CA ALA A 230 -16.79 12.92 -18.95
C ALA A 230 -15.79 11.79 -18.67
N ILE A 231 -15.97 10.65 -19.34
CA ILE A 231 -15.21 9.42 -19.04
C ILE A 231 -14.27 9.13 -20.20
N GLY A 232 -12.97 9.05 -19.90
CA GLY A 232 -11.96 8.44 -20.75
C GLY A 232 -11.96 6.91 -20.64
N SER A 233 -11.20 6.23 -21.49
CA SER A 233 -11.09 4.78 -21.46
C SER A 233 -10.52 4.29 -20.11
N GLY A 234 -11.23 3.37 -19.46
CA GLY A 234 -10.81 2.75 -18.20
C GLY A 234 -11.13 3.51 -16.92
N GLN A 235 -11.72 4.70 -16.99
CA GLN A 235 -12.15 5.41 -15.79
C GLN A 235 -13.52 4.89 -15.31
N PRO A 236 -13.67 4.55 -14.02
CA PRO A 236 -14.97 4.18 -13.47
C PRO A 236 -15.87 5.42 -13.31
N LEU A 237 -17.16 5.22 -13.54
CA LEU A 237 -18.18 6.22 -13.27
C LEU A 237 -18.71 6.04 -11.85
N ARG A 238 -18.77 7.11 -11.08
CA ARG A 238 -19.29 7.11 -9.71
C ARG A 238 -20.47 8.06 -9.58
N LEU A 239 -21.50 7.61 -8.86
CA LEU A 239 -22.63 8.44 -8.47
C LEU A 239 -22.37 9.06 -7.09
N ILE A 240 -22.58 10.36 -6.98
CA ILE A 240 -22.41 11.11 -5.74
C ILE A 240 -23.78 11.51 -5.23
N PRO A 241 -24.15 11.06 -4.03
CA PRO A 241 -25.44 11.39 -3.46
C PRO A 241 -25.45 12.81 -2.84
N PRO A 242 -26.61 13.44 -2.77
CA PRO A 242 -26.82 14.60 -1.92
C PRO A 242 -26.85 14.14 -0.45
N GLY A 243 -25.84 14.53 0.33
CA GLY A 243 -25.70 14.11 1.73
C GLY A 243 -25.57 12.59 1.89
N GLU A 244 -26.24 12.02 2.86
CA GLU A 244 -26.23 10.58 3.17
C GLU A 244 -27.30 9.76 2.42
N THR A 245 -27.88 10.29 1.36
CA THR A 245 -28.95 9.64 0.61
C THR A 245 -28.45 8.39 -0.10
N ILE A 246 -29.11 7.27 0.12
CA ILE A 246 -28.81 5.99 -0.54
C ILE A 246 -29.81 5.78 -1.68
N PRO A 247 -29.35 5.50 -2.93
CA PRO A 247 -30.27 5.23 -4.03
C PRO A 247 -30.92 3.84 -3.86
N LEU A 248 -32.17 3.70 -4.26
CA LEU A 248 -32.85 2.40 -4.34
C LEU A 248 -32.58 1.70 -5.67
N GLU A 249 -32.45 2.49 -6.73
CA GLU A 249 -32.18 1.97 -8.07
C GLU A 249 -31.32 2.97 -8.84
N VAL A 250 -30.31 2.46 -9.55
CA VAL A 250 -29.44 3.24 -10.43
C VAL A 250 -29.38 2.59 -11.79
N VAL A 251 -29.70 3.35 -12.84
CA VAL A 251 -29.76 2.84 -14.21
C VAL A 251 -29.05 3.80 -15.16
N LEU A 252 -28.11 3.27 -15.95
CA LEU A 252 -27.51 4.00 -17.07
C LEU A 252 -28.45 3.90 -18.27
N VAL A 253 -28.81 5.02 -18.84
CA VAL A 253 -29.70 5.13 -20.01
C VAL A 253 -29.02 5.89 -21.15
N ASP A 254 -29.31 5.52 -22.40
CA ASP A 254 -28.82 6.24 -23.57
C ASP A 254 -29.67 7.52 -23.83
N ALA A 255 -29.25 8.29 -24.84
CA ALA A 255 -29.93 9.52 -25.22
C ALA A 255 -31.41 9.35 -25.65
N LEU A 256 -31.83 8.13 -25.94
CA LEU A 256 -33.21 7.78 -26.26
C LEU A 256 -34.00 7.23 -25.05
N GLY A 257 -33.39 7.26 -23.85
CA GLY A 257 -34.00 6.76 -22.62
C GLY A 257 -34.01 5.25 -22.46
N ARG A 258 -33.33 4.48 -23.34
CA ARG A 258 -33.26 3.03 -23.24
C ARG A 258 -32.24 2.64 -22.18
N THR A 259 -32.60 1.66 -21.34
CA THR A 259 -31.69 1.12 -20.34
C THR A 259 -30.51 0.41 -21.01
N VAL A 260 -29.32 0.88 -20.73
CA VAL A 260 -28.06 0.30 -21.17
C VAL A 260 -27.52 -0.65 -20.10
N ARG A 261 -27.59 -0.24 -18.83
CA ARG A 261 -27.12 -1.03 -17.70
C ARG A 261 -27.89 -0.68 -16.43
N SER A 262 -28.19 -1.69 -15.62
CA SER A 262 -28.59 -1.51 -14.22
C SER A 262 -27.35 -1.70 -13.32
N VAL A 263 -27.18 -0.81 -12.35
CA VAL A 263 -26.03 -0.79 -11.44
C VAL A 263 -26.58 -0.94 -10.02
N THR A 264 -25.94 -1.78 -9.22
CA THR A 264 -26.33 -1.88 -7.81
C THR A 264 -26.02 -0.56 -7.10
N PRO A 265 -26.81 -0.13 -6.12
CA PRO A 265 -26.57 1.09 -5.37
C PRO A 265 -25.16 1.20 -4.82
N ASP A 266 -24.64 0.13 -4.24
CA ASP A 266 -23.28 0.08 -3.69
C ASP A 266 -22.20 0.27 -4.77
N ALA A 267 -22.30 -0.41 -5.91
CA ALA A 267 -21.38 -0.21 -7.03
C ALA A 267 -21.46 1.21 -7.60
N ALA A 268 -22.67 1.78 -7.69
CA ALA A 268 -22.83 3.15 -8.17
C ALA A 268 -22.15 4.18 -7.26
N LEU A 269 -22.15 3.96 -5.95
CA LEU A 269 -21.50 4.84 -4.98
C LEU A 269 -19.98 4.66 -4.90
N ARG A 270 -19.47 3.45 -5.13
CA ARG A 270 -18.03 3.17 -5.10
C ARG A 270 -17.33 3.39 -6.43
N GLY A 271 -18.05 3.31 -7.52
CA GLY A 271 -17.56 3.38 -8.90
C GLY A 271 -17.81 2.08 -9.66
N PHE A 272 -18.24 2.18 -10.91
CA PHE A 272 -18.51 1.06 -11.80
C PHE A 272 -17.92 1.29 -13.18
N ASP A 273 -17.41 0.23 -13.76
CA ASP A 273 -16.81 0.26 -15.09
C ASP A 273 -17.86 0.46 -16.18
N VAL A 274 -17.54 1.28 -17.16
CA VAL A 274 -18.33 1.55 -18.36
C VAL A 274 -17.52 1.40 -19.64
N SER A 275 -16.37 0.75 -19.59
CA SER A 275 -15.45 0.55 -20.71
C SER A 275 -16.07 -0.20 -21.89
N ASP A 276 -17.08 -1.04 -21.64
CA ASP A 276 -17.85 -1.80 -22.64
C ASP A 276 -19.07 -1.03 -23.18
N VAL A 277 -19.34 0.17 -22.67
CA VAL A 277 -20.42 1.01 -23.18
C VAL A 277 -19.93 1.80 -24.39
N ALA A 278 -20.69 1.78 -25.48
CA ALA A 278 -20.35 2.51 -26.70
C ALA A 278 -20.22 4.02 -26.42
N SER A 279 -19.32 4.69 -27.15
CA SER A 279 -19.18 6.15 -27.04
C SER A 279 -20.50 6.86 -27.36
N GLY A 280 -20.88 7.85 -26.54
CA GLY A 280 -22.11 8.59 -26.71
C GLY A 280 -22.50 9.43 -25.49
N ALA A 281 -23.67 10.05 -25.56
CA ALA A 281 -24.26 10.73 -24.41
C ALA A 281 -25.15 9.76 -23.64
N PHE A 282 -24.94 9.69 -22.34
CA PHE A 282 -25.69 8.84 -21.42
C PHE A 282 -26.18 9.66 -20.24
N PHE A 283 -27.23 9.16 -19.60
CA PHE A 283 -27.80 9.74 -18.39
C PHE A 283 -27.86 8.66 -17.31
N VAL A 284 -27.71 9.06 -16.07
CA VAL A 284 -27.96 8.16 -14.94
C VAL A 284 -29.29 8.50 -14.32
N ARG A 285 -30.19 7.54 -14.33
CA ARG A 285 -31.48 7.65 -13.64
C ARG A 285 -31.35 7.04 -12.27
N VAL A 286 -31.64 7.84 -11.24
CA VAL A 286 -31.61 7.46 -9.84
C VAL A 286 -33.02 7.45 -9.29
N ARG A 287 -33.41 6.40 -8.61
CA ARG A 287 -34.63 6.35 -7.82
C ARG A 287 -34.29 6.33 -6.34
N THR A 288 -34.87 7.21 -5.60
CA THR A 288 -34.85 7.28 -4.12
C THR A 288 -36.24 7.01 -3.55
N GLU A 289 -36.39 6.97 -2.25
CA GLU A 289 -37.70 6.86 -1.60
C GLU A 289 -38.65 8.00 -1.97
#